data_197449561ba7b5ac2459a1d2f87c477e
#
_entry.id   197449561ba7b5ac2459a1d2f87c477e
#
_cell.length_a   1.000
_cell.length_b   1.000
_cell.length_c   1.000
_cell.angle_alpha   90.00
_cell.angle_beta   90.00
_cell.angle_gamma   90.00
#
_symmetry.space_group_name_H-M   'P 1'
#
loop_
_entity.id
_entity.type
_entity.pdbx_description
1 polymer ?
#
loop_
_entity_poly.entity_id
_entity_poly.type
_entity_poly.pdbx_seq_one_letter_code
_entity_poly.pdbx_strand_id
1 'polypeptide(L)'
;MTIPITSGIHHLGLTVSKLEESAQFFTSLLGWKEVRRNDEYPAIFVSDGTTMITLWAVKEQPVAGFDKNRNVGLHHVALRVGSERDLHAVYERLLSSGVDIEFAPEFLRQGPAKHMMCYDPSGVRVEFIW
;
A
#
# COMPACT_ATOMS: atom_id res chain seq x y z
N MET A 1 16.92 7.41 -29.95
CA MET A 1 16.39 7.38 -28.56
C MET A 1 14.87 7.29 -28.60
N THR A 2 14.30 6.38 -27.85
CA THR A 2 12.87 6.22 -27.79
C THR A 2 12.32 6.98 -26.58
N ILE A 3 11.30 7.81 -26.80
CA ILE A 3 10.60 8.51 -25.74
C ILE A 3 9.50 7.57 -25.24
N PRO A 4 9.36 7.34 -23.92
CA PRO A 4 8.28 6.53 -23.41
C PRO A 4 6.91 7.08 -23.84
N ILE A 5 6.04 6.20 -24.30
CA ILE A 5 4.69 6.59 -24.70
C ILE A 5 3.77 6.77 -23.49
N THR A 6 4.13 6.18 -22.34
CA THR A 6 3.41 6.35 -21.08
C THR A 6 3.99 7.50 -20.28
N SER A 7 3.21 8.06 -19.36
CA SER A 7 3.63 9.19 -18.51
C SER A 7 3.35 8.90 -17.04
N GLY A 8 3.79 7.74 -16.58
CA GLY A 8 3.66 7.33 -15.19
C GLY A 8 2.46 6.41 -14.95
N ILE A 9 2.17 6.19 -13.69
CA ILE A 9 1.07 5.35 -13.24
C ILE A 9 -0.13 6.25 -12.97
N HIS A 10 -1.29 5.93 -13.57
CA HIS A 10 -2.54 6.64 -13.31
C HIS A 10 -3.14 6.22 -11.97
N HIS A 11 -3.23 4.92 -11.75
CA HIS A 11 -3.69 4.34 -10.49
C HIS A 11 -3.22 2.89 -10.40
N LEU A 12 -3.24 2.34 -9.19
CA LEU A 12 -2.91 0.95 -8.93
C LEU A 12 -4.16 0.24 -8.41
N GLY A 13 -4.55 -0.85 -9.06
CA GLY A 13 -5.67 -1.67 -8.62
C GLY A 13 -5.19 -2.86 -7.82
N LEU A 14 -5.77 -3.07 -6.64
CA LEU A 14 -5.47 -4.19 -5.75
C LEU A 14 -6.74 -4.98 -5.47
N THR A 15 -6.68 -6.29 -5.60
CA THR A 15 -7.72 -7.17 -5.07
C THR A 15 -7.41 -7.42 -3.61
N VAL A 16 -8.39 -7.18 -2.74
CA VAL A 16 -8.24 -7.29 -1.29
C VAL A 16 -9.31 -8.21 -0.72
N SER A 17 -8.96 -8.94 0.33
CA SER A 17 -9.89 -9.86 0.99
C SER A 17 -10.72 -9.17 2.08
N LYS A 18 -10.25 -8.03 2.58
CA LYS A 18 -10.88 -7.27 3.66
C LYS A 18 -11.01 -5.82 3.22
N LEU A 19 -12.01 -5.55 2.39
CA LEU A 19 -12.14 -4.25 1.70
C LEU A 19 -12.19 -3.06 2.64
N GLU A 20 -13.07 -3.09 3.65
CA GLU A 20 -13.23 -1.97 4.58
C GLU A 20 -11.98 -1.76 5.42
N GLU A 21 -11.39 -2.84 5.94
CA GLU A 21 -10.18 -2.75 6.75
C GLU A 21 -8.99 -2.24 5.92
N SER A 22 -8.85 -2.71 4.68
CA SER A 22 -7.81 -2.21 3.76
C SER A 22 -8.01 -0.73 3.45
N ALA A 23 -9.26 -0.30 3.21
CA ALA A 23 -9.55 1.11 3.01
C ALA A 23 -9.18 1.95 4.24
N GLN A 24 -9.49 1.46 5.43
CA GLN A 24 -9.17 2.15 6.69
C GLN A 24 -7.67 2.24 6.94
N PHE A 25 -6.89 1.26 6.49
CA PHE A 25 -5.43 1.33 6.52
C PHE A 25 -4.95 2.61 5.84
N PHE A 26 -5.49 2.92 4.66
CA PHE A 26 -5.12 4.14 3.94
C PHE A 26 -5.76 5.37 4.55
N THR A 27 -7.05 5.36 4.83
CA THR A 27 -7.78 6.58 5.25
C THR A 27 -7.52 6.92 6.72
N SER A 28 -7.61 5.96 7.62
CA SER A 28 -7.47 6.21 9.05
C SER A 28 -6.01 6.29 9.50
N LEU A 29 -5.14 5.42 8.99
CA LEU A 29 -3.76 5.36 9.44
C LEU A 29 -2.84 6.27 8.63
N LEU A 30 -3.06 6.39 7.31
CA LEU A 30 -2.18 7.17 6.44
C LEU A 30 -2.73 8.55 6.08
N GLY A 31 -3.99 8.83 6.44
CA GLY A 31 -4.60 10.13 6.16
C GLY A 31 -5.04 10.32 4.71
N TRP A 32 -5.15 9.25 3.95
CA TRP A 32 -5.68 9.30 2.59
C TRP A 32 -7.17 9.59 2.60
N LYS A 33 -7.73 9.99 1.46
CA LYS A 33 -9.17 10.23 1.31
C LYS A 33 -9.80 9.13 0.49
N GLU A 34 -11.00 8.70 0.90
CA GLU A 34 -11.85 7.90 0.05
C GLU A 34 -12.44 8.84 -1.01
N VAL A 35 -12.17 8.56 -2.28
CA VAL A 35 -12.61 9.42 -3.39
C VAL A 35 -13.78 8.84 -4.16
N ARG A 36 -14.01 7.54 -4.05
CA ARG A 36 -15.14 6.87 -4.68
C ARG A 36 -15.40 5.51 -4.02
N ARG A 37 -16.67 5.11 -4.02
CA ARG A 37 -17.11 3.81 -3.55
C ARG A 37 -18.11 3.24 -4.53
N ASN A 38 -18.01 1.94 -4.81
CA ASN A 38 -18.96 1.21 -5.63
C ASN A 38 -19.41 -0.02 -4.85
N ASP A 39 -20.74 -0.13 -4.59
CA ASP A 39 -21.28 -1.23 -3.80
C ASP A 39 -21.70 -2.42 -4.69
N GLU A 40 -21.91 -2.22 -5.98
CA GLU A 40 -22.29 -3.30 -6.93
C GLU A 40 -21.13 -4.26 -7.18
N TYR A 41 -19.96 -3.70 -7.52
CA TYR A 41 -18.71 -4.43 -7.47
C TYR A 41 -17.96 -3.86 -6.26
N PRO A 42 -18.04 -4.50 -5.10
CA PRO A 42 -17.51 -3.85 -3.92
C PRO A 42 -16.09 -3.35 -4.11
N ALA A 43 -15.95 -2.03 -4.18
CA ALA A 43 -14.67 -1.35 -4.43
C ALA A 43 -14.63 -0.01 -3.70
N ILE A 44 -13.44 0.36 -3.23
CA ILE A 44 -13.19 1.64 -2.58
C ILE A 44 -11.93 2.23 -3.18
N PHE A 45 -12.01 3.47 -3.65
CA PHE A 45 -10.87 4.18 -4.24
C PHE A 45 -10.35 5.19 -3.23
N VAL A 46 -9.05 5.15 -2.96
CA VAL A 46 -8.38 6.02 -1.98
C VAL A 46 -7.24 6.77 -2.64
N SER A 47 -6.97 8.00 -2.18
CA SER A 47 -5.93 8.84 -2.75
C SER A 47 -5.26 9.71 -1.68
N ASP A 48 -3.96 9.95 -1.85
CA ASP A 48 -3.20 10.91 -1.06
C ASP A 48 -3.11 12.29 -1.74
N GLY A 49 -3.81 12.49 -2.86
CA GLY A 49 -3.74 13.69 -3.67
C GLY A 49 -2.77 13.59 -4.83
N THR A 50 -1.86 12.65 -4.82
CA THR A 50 -0.87 12.40 -5.89
C THR A 50 -1.09 11.04 -6.52
N THR A 51 -1.29 10.02 -5.71
CA THR A 51 -1.45 8.63 -6.14
C THR A 51 -2.83 8.14 -5.74
N MET A 52 -3.47 7.39 -6.64
CA MET A 52 -4.74 6.72 -6.37
C MET A 52 -4.55 5.22 -6.36
N ILE A 53 -5.09 4.57 -5.33
CA ILE A 53 -5.16 3.11 -5.25
C ILE A 53 -6.64 2.72 -5.26
N THR A 54 -6.98 1.76 -6.11
CA THR A 54 -8.35 1.26 -6.21
C THR A 54 -8.38 -0.14 -5.58
N LEU A 55 -9.20 -0.29 -4.56
CA LEU A 55 -9.32 -1.52 -3.79
C LEU A 55 -10.59 -2.25 -4.25
N TRP A 56 -10.43 -3.50 -4.66
CA TRP A 56 -11.49 -4.33 -5.22
C TRP A 56 -11.66 -5.56 -4.34
N ALA A 57 -12.87 -5.81 -3.87
CA ALA A 57 -13.13 -6.97 -3.02
C ALA A 57 -12.95 -8.27 -3.81
N VAL A 58 -12.27 -9.25 -3.20
CA VAL A 58 -12.23 -10.60 -3.76
C VAL A 58 -13.64 -11.16 -3.85
N LYS A 59 -13.97 -11.87 -4.93
CA LYS A 59 -15.33 -12.37 -5.18
C LYS A 59 -15.54 -13.81 -4.73
N GLU A 60 -14.48 -14.59 -4.62
CA GLU A 60 -14.57 -16.02 -4.33
C GLU A 60 -13.88 -16.38 -3.03
N GLN A 61 -14.43 -17.38 -2.34
CA GLN A 61 -13.89 -17.93 -1.11
C GLN A 61 -13.67 -19.43 -1.27
N PRO A 62 -12.66 -20.03 -0.64
CA PRO A 62 -11.66 -19.36 0.22
C PRO A 62 -10.67 -18.55 -0.60
N VAL A 63 -10.08 -17.52 0.04
CA VAL A 63 -9.11 -16.65 -0.63
C VAL A 63 -7.79 -17.39 -0.81
N ALA A 64 -7.25 -17.39 -2.03
CA ALA A 64 -5.91 -17.90 -2.29
C ALA A 64 -4.88 -16.89 -1.77
N GLY A 65 -3.90 -17.37 -1.02
CA GLY A 65 -2.80 -16.52 -0.55
C GLY A 65 -1.85 -16.15 -1.67
N PHE A 66 -1.18 -15.00 -1.53
CA PHE A 66 -0.12 -14.57 -2.44
C PHE A 66 1.25 -14.81 -1.80
N ASP A 67 2.13 -15.50 -2.52
CA ASP A 67 3.51 -15.73 -2.12
C ASP A 67 4.41 -15.02 -3.13
N LYS A 68 5.12 -13.98 -2.68
CA LYS A 68 5.99 -13.17 -3.54
C LYS A 68 7.15 -13.95 -4.16
N ASN A 69 7.48 -15.12 -3.59
CA ASN A 69 8.56 -15.97 -4.10
C ASN A 69 8.07 -16.98 -5.13
N ARG A 70 6.77 -17.20 -5.25
CA ARG A 70 6.19 -18.27 -6.08
C ARG A 70 5.14 -17.80 -7.06
N ASN A 71 4.47 -16.69 -6.78
CA ASN A 71 3.36 -16.21 -7.60
C ASN A 71 3.77 -14.98 -8.41
N VAL A 72 3.32 -14.92 -9.64
CA VAL A 72 3.42 -13.71 -10.44
C VAL A 72 2.37 -12.71 -9.94
N GLY A 73 2.78 -11.48 -9.67
CA GLY A 73 1.86 -10.44 -9.18
C GLY A 73 2.59 -9.34 -8.46
N LEU A 74 1.89 -8.66 -7.57
CA LEU A 74 2.43 -7.52 -6.84
C LEU A 74 3.35 -8.00 -5.71
N HIS A 75 4.65 -7.75 -5.87
CA HIS A 75 5.64 -8.03 -4.84
C HIS A 75 5.48 -7.05 -3.66
N HIS A 76 5.35 -5.79 -3.97
CA HIS A 76 5.07 -4.72 -3.01
C HIS A 76 4.72 -3.43 -3.74
N VAL A 77 4.12 -2.51 -3.04
CA VAL A 77 3.96 -1.12 -3.50
C VAL A 77 4.73 -0.22 -2.55
N ALA A 78 5.54 0.69 -3.10
CA ALA A 78 6.34 1.61 -2.32
C ALA A 78 5.71 2.99 -2.34
N LEU A 79 5.45 3.53 -1.16
CA LEU A 79 4.87 4.87 -0.98
C LEU A 79 5.94 5.79 -0.41
N ARG A 80 6.10 6.95 -1.03
CA ARG A 80 7.09 7.95 -0.62
C ARG A 80 6.59 8.74 0.59
N VAL A 81 7.47 8.96 1.55
CA VAL A 81 7.24 9.93 2.63
C VAL A 81 8.22 11.10 2.48
N GLY A 82 7.83 12.26 3.02
CA GLY A 82 8.54 13.51 2.76
C GLY A 82 9.84 13.70 3.51
N SER A 83 10.05 12.95 4.60
CA SER A 83 11.24 13.10 5.44
C SER A 83 11.51 11.83 6.24
N GLU A 84 12.72 11.71 6.76
CA GLU A 84 13.08 10.63 7.69
C GLU A 84 12.17 10.66 8.93
N ARG A 85 11.87 11.85 9.43
CA ARG A 85 10.95 12.05 10.56
C ARG A 85 9.57 11.48 10.25
N ASP A 86 9.06 11.73 9.04
CA ASP A 86 7.76 11.21 8.62
C ASP A 86 7.79 9.68 8.53
N LEU A 87 8.90 9.10 8.09
CA LEU A 87 9.04 7.65 8.04
C LEU A 87 8.90 7.03 9.44
N HIS A 88 9.59 7.61 10.42
CA HIS A 88 9.50 7.13 11.80
C HIS A 88 8.10 7.37 12.39
N ALA A 89 7.46 8.48 12.04
CA ALA A 89 6.09 8.78 12.50
C ALA A 89 5.08 7.77 11.95
N VAL A 90 5.20 7.42 10.67
CA VAL A 90 4.36 6.37 10.07
C VAL A 90 4.61 5.05 10.79
N TYR A 91 5.86 4.67 10.98
CA TYR A 91 6.20 3.43 11.66
C TYR A 91 5.55 3.33 13.04
N GLU A 92 5.70 4.36 13.87
CA GLU A 92 5.13 4.38 15.23
C GLU A 92 3.61 4.27 15.19
N ARG A 93 2.97 4.95 14.27
CA ARG A 93 1.50 4.89 14.12
C ARG A 93 1.04 3.50 13.72
N LEU A 94 1.69 2.90 12.74
CA LEU A 94 1.34 1.56 12.27
C LEU A 94 1.59 0.51 13.36
N LEU A 95 2.73 0.62 14.04
CA LEU A 95 3.09 -0.29 15.12
C LEU A 95 2.05 -0.24 16.26
N SER A 96 1.69 0.95 16.71
CA SER A 96 0.71 1.13 17.79
C SER A 96 -0.71 0.75 17.39
N SER A 97 -0.99 0.68 16.10
CA SER A 97 -2.30 0.25 15.58
C SER A 97 -2.38 -1.25 15.29
N GLY A 98 -1.33 -2.01 15.62
CA GLY A 98 -1.32 -3.46 15.45
C GLY A 98 -1.07 -3.92 14.02
N VAL A 99 -0.54 -3.08 13.16
CA VAL A 99 -0.19 -3.45 11.78
C VAL A 99 0.98 -4.44 11.80
N ASP A 100 0.92 -5.43 10.91
CA ASP A 100 1.98 -6.43 10.76
C ASP A 100 3.21 -5.79 10.10
N ILE A 101 4.27 -5.58 10.88
CA ILE A 101 5.51 -4.96 10.44
C ILE A 101 6.51 -6.05 10.07
N GLU A 102 6.99 -6.05 8.82
CA GLU A 102 8.04 -6.98 8.39
C GLU A 102 9.39 -6.53 8.92
N PHE A 103 9.73 -5.24 8.74
CA PHE A 103 10.92 -4.65 9.35
C PHE A 103 10.72 -3.15 9.59
N ALA A 104 11.34 -2.68 10.67
CA ALA A 104 11.32 -1.27 11.08
C ALA A 104 12.19 -0.42 10.15
N PRO A 105 12.09 0.92 10.22
CA PRO A 105 12.93 1.79 9.40
C PRO A 105 14.41 1.45 9.50
N GLU A 106 15.03 1.27 8.34
CA GLU A 106 16.46 0.95 8.23
C GLU A 106 17.02 1.59 6.97
N PHE A 107 18.33 1.68 6.85
CA PHE A 107 18.95 2.19 5.63
C PHE A 107 18.63 1.29 4.44
N LEU A 108 18.27 1.93 3.33
CA LEU A 108 18.17 1.25 2.05
C LEU A 108 19.58 1.19 1.46
N ARG A 109 20.10 -0.01 1.33
CA ARG A 109 21.49 -0.22 0.91
C ARG A 109 22.44 0.50 1.86
N GLN A 110 23.20 1.48 1.35
CA GLN A 110 24.17 2.25 2.14
C GLN A 110 23.62 3.60 2.60
N GLY A 111 22.34 3.84 2.35
CA GLY A 111 21.76 5.14 2.66
C GLY A 111 22.15 6.22 1.65
N PRO A 112 21.74 7.48 1.88
CA PRO A 112 21.03 7.98 3.06
C PRO A 112 19.54 7.58 3.11
N ALA A 113 18.94 7.11 2.01
CA ALA A 113 17.55 6.72 1.96
C ALA A 113 17.26 5.62 3.00
N LYS A 114 16.07 5.68 3.58
CA LYS A 114 15.57 4.69 4.54
C LYS A 114 14.22 4.18 4.11
N HIS A 115 13.89 2.98 4.54
CA HIS A 115 12.61 2.37 4.23
C HIS A 115 12.15 1.45 5.36
N MET A 116 10.88 1.08 5.32
CA MET A 116 10.29 0.08 6.18
C MET A 116 9.29 -0.74 5.36
N MET A 117 8.91 -1.90 5.85
CA MET A 117 7.97 -2.79 5.16
C MET A 117 6.91 -3.29 6.12
N CYS A 118 5.67 -3.31 5.66
CA CYS A 118 4.54 -3.81 6.44
C CYS A 118 3.53 -4.49 5.52
N TYR A 119 2.47 -5.01 6.12
CA TYR A 119 1.35 -5.61 5.38
C TYR A 119 0.05 -4.91 5.78
N ASP A 120 -0.77 -4.60 4.78
CA ASP A 120 -2.12 -4.11 5.04
C ASP A 120 -3.00 -5.24 5.59
N PRO A 121 -4.23 -4.97 6.04
CA PRO A 121 -5.09 -6.01 6.59
C PRO A 121 -5.42 -7.17 5.65
N SER A 122 -5.30 -6.99 4.34
CA SER A 122 -5.52 -8.04 3.34
C SER A 122 -4.24 -8.79 2.97
N GLY A 123 -3.09 -8.44 3.56
CA GLY A 123 -1.82 -9.07 3.27
C GLY A 123 -1.05 -8.46 2.11
N VAL A 124 -1.46 -7.30 1.62
CA VAL A 124 -0.70 -6.56 0.59
C VAL A 124 0.57 -5.99 1.22
N ARG A 125 1.70 -6.25 0.59
CA ARG A 125 3.01 -5.80 1.09
C ARG A 125 3.24 -4.35 0.70
N VAL A 126 3.45 -3.49 1.70
CA VAL A 126 3.56 -2.04 1.53
C VAL A 126 4.89 -1.55 2.10
N GLU A 127 5.65 -0.87 1.26
CA GLU A 127 6.90 -0.22 1.64
C GLU A 127 6.66 1.27 1.82
N PHE A 128 7.27 1.86 2.84
CA PHE A 128 7.38 3.32 2.97
C PHE A 128 8.86 3.67 2.81
N ILE A 129 9.13 4.67 1.99
CA ILE A 129 10.50 5.02 1.62
C ILE A 129 10.71 6.53 1.63
N TRP A 130 11.87 6.92 2.18
CA TRP A 130 12.33 8.31 2.20
C TRP A 130 13.69 8.44 1.54
#